data_76ef2fce5c7ea5f6309524af433331ce
#
_entry.id   76ef2fce5c7ea5f6309524af433331ce
#
_cell.length_a   1.000
_cell.length_b   1.000
_cell.length_c   1.000
_cell.angle_alpha   90.00
_cell.angle_beta   90.00
_cell.angle_gamma   90.00
#
_symmetry.space_group_name_H-M   'P 1'
#
loop_
_entity.id
_entity.type
_entity.pdbx_description
1 polymer ?
#
loop_
_entity_poly.entity_id
_entity_poly.type
_entity_poly.pdbx_seq_one_letter_code
_entity_poly.pdbx_strand_id
1 'polypeptide(L)'
;MVNTIGRLTDREEKELQQETIAALEIYNTNEKKGIKKIEELAACKNYFGREIVGKTAAESEEKEKFVELMQGLLDSKNYAKRATALFFFLYYYKKQPEKMIEIVGDYYDSIKWEAENIMDQFWKDYPQLMKQNMLKWIESEDERKRSLSFHGLENFSEKDPHFVMEFITKIIDDESLEVQKKITHTLIQIARTQPAEVYPYVQELLKDADARRVKTIWVSMKKLANSLKSTNSKDKNSDFALLTINTIKDWRSDKNKKVHIMGDKLYYIIKNT
;
A
#
# COMPACT_ATOMS: atom_id res chain seq x y z
N MET A 1 -8.36 -25.06 20.37
CA MET A 1 -8.32 -23.58 20.48
C MET A 1 -7.12 -23.12 19.67
N VAL A 2 -7.37 -22.40 18.59
CA VAL A 2 -6.31 -21.95 17.66
C VAL A 2 -5.42 -20.92 18.35
N ASN A 3 -4.09 -21.04 18.18
CA ASN A 3 -3.12 -20.09 18.74
C ASN A 3 -3.40 -18.68 18.19
N THR A 4 -3.40 -17.68 19.05
CA THR A 4 -3.78 -16.30 18.65
C THR A 4 -2.65 -15.54 17.95
N ILE A 5 -1.41 -16.02 18.04
CA ILE A 5 -0.22 -15.34 17.51
C ILE A 5 0.68 -16.35 16.80
N GLY A 6 1.19 -15.97 15.63
CA GLY A 6 2.12 -16.78 14.84
C GLY A 6 1.42 -17.70 13.83
N ARG A 7 2.24 -18.51 13.15
CA ARG A 7 1.75 -19.50 12.19
C ARG A 7 1.05 -20.64 12.92
N LEU A 8 0.03 -21.18 12.28
CA LEU A 8 -0.62 -22.40 12.74
C LEU A 8 0.25 -23.62 12.48
N THR A 9 0.08 -24.64 13.28
CA THR A 9 0.64 -25.97 12.99
C THR A 9 -0.21 -26.67 11.94
N ASP A 10 0.37 -27.61 11.20
CA ASP A 10 -0.34 -28.41 10.19
C ASP A 10 -1.61 -29.10 10.78
N ARG A 11 -1.59 -29.44 12.05
CA ARG A 11 -2.73 -30.02 12.75
C ARG A 11 -3.84 -28.98 12.96
N GLU A 12 -3.50 -27.78 13.46
CA GLU A 12 -4.47 -26.70 13.68
C GLU A 12 -5.10 -26.24 12.37
N GLU A 13 -4.31 -26.19 11.28
CA GLU A 13 -4.80 -25.86 9.95
C GLU A 13 -5.84 -26.87 9.49
N LYS A 14 -5.53 -28.19 9.58
CA LYS A 14 -6.46 -29.26 9.19
C LYS A 14 -7.72 -29.28 10.04
N GLU A 15 -7.60 -29.11 11.36
CA GLU A 15 -8.73 -29.05 12.27
C GLU A 15 -9.66 -27.89 11.90
N LEU A 16 -9.11 -26.69 11.67
CA LEU A 16 -9.88 -25.52 11.33
C LEU A 16 -10.56 -25.64 9.94
N GLN A 17 -9.87 -26.23 8.97
CA GLN A 17 -10.43 -26.55 7.67
C GLN A 17 -11.62 -27.51 7.77
N GLN A 18 -11.48 -28.59 8.55
CA GLN A 18 -12.55 -29.57 8.78
C GLN A 18 -13.76 -28.94 9.51
N GLU A 19 -13.51 -28.12 10.53
CA GLU A 19 -14.56 -27.39 11.24
C GLU A 19 -15.31 -26.43 10.30
N THR A 20 -14.57 -25.80 9.38
CA THR A 20 -15.19 -24.91 8.38
C THR A 20 -16.05 -25.69 7.42
N ILE A 21 -15.57 -26.81 6.86
CA ILE A 21 -16.36 -27.69 5.99
C ILE A 21 -17.65 -28.15 6.70
N ALA A 22 -17.54 -28.64 7.93
CA ALA A 22 -18.70 -29.05 8.70
C ALA A 22 -19.70 -27.90 8.95
N ALA A 23 -19.23 -26.67 9.16
CA ALA A 23 -20.12 -25.51 9.29
C ALA A 23 -20.85 -25.18 7.99
N LEU A 24 -20.18 -25.31 6.82
CA LEU A 24 -20.80 -25.14 5.50
C LEU A 24 -21.86 -26.23 5.21
N GLU A 25 -21.59 -27.48 5.59
CA GLU A 25 -22.59 -28.57 5.49
C GLU A 25 -23.83 -28.31 6.37
N ILE A 26 -23.63 -27.81 7.59
CA ILE A 26 -24.71 -27.39 8.47
C ILE A 26 -25.52 -26.25 7.83
N TYR A 27 -24.89 -25.30 7.18
CA TYR A 27 -25.58 -24.22 6.47
C TYR A 27 -26.52 -24.76 5.40
N ASN A 28 -26.13 -25.78 4.65
CA ASN A 28 -26.94 -26.39 3.60
C ASN A 28 -28.19 -27.13 4.16
N THR A 29 -28.11 -27.60 5.38
CA THR A 29 -29.24 -28.35 6.01
C THR A 29 -30.05 -27.49 6.98
N ASN A 30 -29.43 -26.51 7.60
CA ASN A 30 -30.02 -25.56 8.55
C ASN A 30 -29.28 -24.25 8.48
N GLU A 31 -29.71 -23.36 7.59
CA GLU A 31 -29.08 -22.09 7.30
C GLU A 31 -28.78 -21.26 8.56
N LYS A 32 -29.79 -21.08 9.44
CA LYS A 32 -29.64 -20.29 10.67
C LYS A 32 -28.54 -20.83 11.58
N LYS A 33 -28.44 -22.15 11.73
CA LYS A 33 -27.43 -22.81 12.55
C LYS A 33 -26.07 -22.72 11.86
N GLY A 34 -26.03 -22.89 10.55
CA GLY A 34 -24.83 -22.76 9.74
C GLY A 34 -24.25 -21.36 9.79
N ILE A 35 -25.06 -20.31 9.59
CA ILE A 35 -24.64 -18.91 9.73
C ILE A 35 -23.93 -18.69 11.06
N LYS A 36 -24.56 -19.10 12.17
CA LYS A 36 -23.98 -18.93 13.49
C LYS A 36 -22.60 -19.60 13.61
N LYS A 37 -22.46 -20.81 13.08
CA LYS A 37 -21.19 -21.56 13.11
C LYS A 37 -20.11 -20.90 12.26
N ILE A 38 -20.45 -20.47 11.05
CA ILE A 38 -19.53 -19.76 10.15
C ILE A 38 -19.08 -18.44 10.79
N GLU A 39 -19.98 -17.69 11.41
CA GLU A 39 -19.68 -16.45 12.11
C GLU A 39 -18.74 -16.66 13.32
N GLU A 40 -18.91 -17.76 14.07
CA GLU A 40 -18.02 -18.14 15.17
C GLU A 40 -16.61 -18.42 14.65
N LEU A 41 -16.46 -19.16 13.55
CA LEU A 41 -15.18 -19.45 12.90
C LEU A 41 -14.56 -18.20 12.28
N ALA A 42 -15.37 -17.37 11.61
CA ALA A 42 -14.92 -16.11 11.02
C ALA A 42 -14.41 -15.09 12.05
N ALA A 43 -14.79 -15.22 13.31
CA ALA A 43 -14.27 -14.41 14.42
C ALA A 43 -12.89 -14.86 14.93
N CYS A 44 -12.20 -15.75 14.21
CA CYS A 44 -10.85 -16.22 14.55
C CYS A 44 -9.88 -15.05 14.72
N LYS A 45 -9.15 -15.01 15.85
CA LYS A 45 -8.19 -13.95 16.13
C LYS A 45 -6.85 -14.11 15.38
N ASN A 46 -6.53 -15.32 14.96
CA ASN A 46 -5.31 -15.62 14.22
C ASN A 46 -5.46 -15.21 12.75
N TYR A 47 -4.45 -14.53 12.19
CA TYR A 47 -4.41 -14.10 10.79
C TYR A 47 -4.57 -15.29 9.82
N PHE A 48 -3.72 -16.31 9.97
CA PHE A 48 -3.75 -17.49 9.11
C PHE A 48 -5.05 -18.30 9.28
N GLY A 49 -5.62 -18.29 10.50
CA GLY A 49 -6.90 -18.93 10.75
C GLY A 49 -8.04 -18.24 9.96
N ARG A 50 -8.06 -16.91 9.91
CA ARG A 50 -9.02 -16.16 9.08
C ARG A 50 -8.87 -16.49 7.61
N GLU A 51 -7.63 -16.59 7.13
CA GLU A 51 -7.35 -16.96 5.76
C GLU A 51 -7.84 -18.37 5.43
N ILE A 52 -7.59 -19.36 6.30
CA ILE A 52 -8.07 -20.73 6.11
C ILE A 52 -9.59 -20.80 6.04
N VAL A 53 -10.30 -20.13 6.96
CA VAL A 53 -11.77 -20.12 6.97
C VAL A 53 -12.30 -19.49 5.68
N GLY A 54 -11.80 -18.32 5.29
CA GLY A 54 -12.21 -17.63 4.07
C GLY A 54 -11.93 -18.45 2.81
N LYS A 55 -10.70 -18.98 2.69
CA LYS A 55 -10.28 -19.83 1.59
C LYS A 55 -11.12 -21.09 1.46
N THR A 56 -11.32 -21.83 2.56
CA THR A 56 -12.10 -23.08 2.56
C THR A 56 -13.53 -22.83 2.08
N ALA A 57 -14.15 -21.74 2.53
CA ALA A 57 -15.49 -21.37 2.06
C ALA A 57 -15.51 -21.01 0.56
N ALA A 58 -14.49 -20.29 0.07
CA ALA A 58 -14.37 -19.89 -1.33
C ALA A 58 -14.03 -21.04 -2.29
N GLU A 59 -13.40 -22.09 -1.80
CA GLU A 59 -13.05 -23.29 -2.58
C GLU A 59 -14.14 -24.39 -2.50
N SER A 60 -15.19 -24.18 -1.71
CA SER A 60 -16.35 -25.06 -1.64
C SER A 60 -17.06 -25.18 -3.01
N GLU A 61 -17.60 -26.34 -3.33
CA GLU A 61 -18.41 -26.55 -4.55
C GLU A 61 -19.64 -25.63 -4.60
N GLU A 62 -20.19 -25.28 -3.44
CA GLU A 62 -21.38 -24.44 -3.29
C GLU A 62 -21.06 -22.99 -2.89
N LYS A 63 -19.85 -22.52 -3.14
CA LYS A 63 -19.33 -21.18 -2.76
C LYS A 63 -20.26 -20.02 -3.07
N GLU A 64 -21.04 -20.12 -4.15
CA GLU A 64 -22.01 -19.09 -4.55
C GLU A 64 -23.07 -18.82 -3.48
N LYS A 65 -23.44 -19.84 -2.70
CA LYS A 65 -24.41 -19.71 -1.60
C LYS A 65 -23.89 -18.86 -0.44
N PHE A 66 -22.57 -18.72 -0.32
CA PHE A 66 -21.94 -17.99 0.80
C PHE A 66 -21.64 -16.54 0.46
N VAL A 67 -21.79 -16.11 -0.80
CA VAL A 67 -21.46 -14.74 -1.24
C VAL A 67 -22.20 -13.69 -0.43
N GLU A 68 -23.53 -13.84 -0.27
CA GLU A 68 -24.35 -12.88 0.48
C GLU A 68 -23.96 -12.84 1.97
N LEU A 69 -23.75 -14.00 2.58
CA LEU A 69 -23.26 -14.09 3.96
C LEU A 69 -21.91 -13.37 4.12
N MET A 70 -20.95 -13.64 3.24
CA MET A 70 -19.63 -13.05 3.30
C MET A 70 -19.67 -11.54 3.01
N GLN A 71 -20.55 -11.09 2.11
CA GLN A 71 -20.79 -9.66 1.92
C GLN A 71 -21.28 -8.99 3.21
N GLY A 72 -22.23 -9.62 3.91
CA GLY A 72 -22.70 -9.15 5.21
C GLY A 72 -21.61 -9.16 6.29
N LEU A 73 -20.66 -10.09 6.22
CA LEU A 73 -19.51 -10.11 7.15
C LEU A 73 -18.50 -8.99 6.88
N LEU A 74 -18.35 -8.49 5.65
CA LEU A 74 -17.53 -7.30 5.35
C LEU A 74 -18.03 -6.05 6.10
N ASP A 75 -19.34 -5.96 6.34
CA ASP A 75 -19.97 -4.85 7.06
C ASP A 75 -20.06 -5.08 8.58
N SER A 76 -19.55 -6.19 9.07
CA SER A 76 -19.57 -6.55 10.49
C SER A 76 -18.78 -5.55 11.34
N LYS A 77 -19.25 -5.30 12.57
CA LYS A 77 -18.47 -4.55 13.57
C LYS A 77 -17.21 -5.29 14.05
N ASN A 78 -17.15 -6.61 13.85
CA ASN A 78 -16.03 -7.44 14.26
C ASN A 78 -14.95 -7.47 13.17
N TYR A 79 -13.76 -6.97 13.50
CA TYR A 79 -12.60 -6.94 12.59
C TYR A 79 -12.29 -8.32 11.98
N ALA A 80 -12.23 -9.36 12.82
CA ALA A 80 -11.87 -10.70 12.35
C ALA A 80 -12.87 -11.24 11.31
N LYS A 81 -14.17 -11.00 11.51
CA LYS A 81 -15.20 -11.40 10.56
C LYS A 81 -15.04 -10.68 9.22
N ARG A 82 -14.78 -9.36 9.23
CA ARG A 82 -14.50 -8.60 8.01
C ARG A 82 -13.26 -9.15 7.28
N ALA A 83 -12.18 -9.40 8.01
CA ALA A 83 -10.95 -9.93 7.45
C ALA A 83 -11.13 -11.34 6.86
N THR A 84 -11.90 -12.21 7.52
CA THR A 84 -12.25 -13.54 6.97
C THR A 84 -13.04 -13.42 5.66
N ALA A 85 -14.00 -12.49 5.61
CA ALA A 85 -14.78 -12.24 4.39
C ALA A 85 -13.89 -11.69 3.25
N LEU A 86 -12.91 -10.82 3.57
CA LEU A 86 -11.94 -10.35 2.60
C LEU A 86 -11.13 -11.51 2.00
N PHE A 87 -10.69 -12.46 2.82
CA PHE A 87 -10.02 -13.68 2.34
C PHE A 87 -10.94 -14.56 1.51
N PHE A 88 -12.23 -14.69 1.88
CA PHE A 88 -13.18 -15.39 1.02
C PHE A 88 -13.20 -14.77 -0.38
N PHE A 89 -13.37 -13.45 -0.50
CA PHE A 89 -13.41 -12.79 -1.80
C PHE A 89 -12.09 -12.86 -2.56
N LEU A 90 -10.94 -12.86 -1.88
CA LEU A 90 -9.64 -13.06 -2.50
C LEU A 90 -9.57 -14.38 -3.27
N TYR A 91 -10.02 -15.47 -2.68
CA TYR A 91 -10.01 -16.79 -3.32
C TYR A 91 -11.19 -16.99 -4.26
N TYR A 92 -12.35 -16.41 -3.96
CA TYR A 92 -13.53 -16.46 -4.82
C TYR A 92 -13.30 -15.73 -6.14
N TYR A 93 -12.69 -14.53 -6.10
CA TYR A 93 -12.35 -13.74 -7.28
C TYR A 93 -10.95 -14.00 -7.82
N LYS A 94 -10.33 -15.12 -7.52
CA LYS A 94 -8.97 -15.46 -7.99
C LYS A 94 -8.76 -15.29 -9.50
N LYS A 95 -9.81 -15.48 -10.32
CA LYS A 95 -9.78 -15.28 -11.78
C LYS A 95 -10.28 -13.91 -12.24
N GLN A 96 -10.61 -13.02 -11.32
CA GLN A 96 -11.17 -11.69 -11.55
C GLN A 96 -10.51 -10.69 -10.59
N PRO A 97 -9.17 -10.49 -10.68
CA PRO A 97 -8.41 -9.69 -9.71
C PRO A 97 -8.86 -8.23 -9.67
N GLU A 98 -9.43 -7.69 -10.76
CA GLU A 98 -10.03 -6.36 -10.80
C GLU A 98 -11.15 -6.16 -9.79
N LYS A 99 -12.03 -7.16 -9.60
CA LYS A 99 -13.09 -7.11 -8.58
C LYS A 99 -12.52 -7.11 -7.16
N MET A 100 -11.44 -7.85 -6.96
CA MET A 100 -10.78 -7.89 -5.65
C MET A 100 -10.15 -6.55 -5.30
N ILE A 101 -9.55 -5.86 -6.26
CA ILE A 101 -8.98 -4.52 -6.04
C ILE A 101 -10.08 -3.51 -5.65
N GLU A 102 -11.27 -3.59 -6.26
CA GLU A 102 -12.40 -2.74 -5.88
C GLU A 102 -12.82 -2.98 -4.42
N ILE A 103 -12.97 -4.25 -4.00
CA ILE A 103 -13.29 -4.61 -2.61
C ILE A 103 -12.21 -4.10 -1.65
N VAL A 104 -10.93 -4.28 -1.99
CA VAL A 104 -9.83 -3.75 -1.19
C VAL A 104 -9.93 -2.22 -1.06
N GLY A 105 -10.22 -1.51 -2.15
CA GLY A 105 -10.38 -0.06 -2.15
C GLY A 105 -11.52 0.43 -1.26
N ASP A 106 -12.62 -0.31 -1.20
CA ASP A 106 -13.80 0.08 -0.43
C ASP A 106 -13.67 -0.24 1.07
N TYR A 107 -13.01 -1.33 1.42
CA TYR A 107 -12.91 -1.82 2.80
C TYR A 107 -11.53 -1.62 3.46
N TYR A 108 -10.56 -1.00 2.78
CA TYR A 108 -9.18 -0.87 3.24
C TYR A 108 -9.07 -0.39 4.69
N ASP A 109 -9.69 0.73 5.03
CA ASP A 109 -9.56 1.33 6.37
C ASP A 109 -10.12 0.43 7.47
N SER A 110 -11.07 -0.42 7.13
CA SER A 110 -11.73 -1.33 8.08
C SER A 110 -10.98 -2.65 8.29
N ILE A 111 -10.09 -3.02 7.35
CA ILE A 111 -9.33 -4.29 7.33
C ILE A 111 -7.89 -4.05 6.84
N LYS A 112 -7.30 -2.99 7.30
CA LYS A 112 -6.05 -2.43 6.77
C LYS A 112 -4.93 -3.45 6.61
N TRP A 113 -4.68 -4.27 7.62
CA TRP A 113 -3.57 -5.22 7.62
C TRP A 113 -3.67 -6.26 6.50
N GLU A 114 -4.84 -6.89 6.33
CA GLU A 114 -5.06 -7.89 5.29
C GLU A 114 -5.10 -7.23 3.91
N ALA A 115 -5.71 -6.05 3.79
CA ALA A 115 -5.76 -5.30 2.54
C ALA A 115 -4.37 -4.89 2.05
N GLU A 116 -3.47 -4.44 2.95
CA GLU A 116 -2.08 -4.11 2.63
C GLU A 116 -1.33 -5.34 2.07
N ASN A 117 -1.44 -6.48 2.73
CA ASN A 117 -0.80 -7.72 2.27
C ASN A 117 -1.33 -8.18 0.89
N ILE A 118 -2.64 -8.04 0.66
CA ILE A 118 -3.24 -8.36 -0.64
C ILE A 118 -2.73 -7.42 -1.73
N MET A 119 -2.65 -6.12 -1.46
CA MET A 119 -2.12 -5.15 -2.42
C MET A 119 -0.65 -5.41 -2.74
N ASP A 120 0.18 -5.71 -1.74
CA ASP A 120 1.58 -6.08 -1.95
C ASP A 120 1.73 -7.31 -2.83
N GLN A 121 0.86 -8.32 -2.64
CA GLN A 121 0.84 -9.49 -3.51
C GLN A 121 0.37 -9.13 -4.93
N PHE A 122 -0.62 -8.26 -5.08
CA PHE A 122 -1.12 -7.84 -6.39
C PHE A 122 -0.09 -7.05 -7.20
N TRP A 123 0.76 -6.24 -6.55
CA TRP A 123 1.88 -5.58 -7.20
C TRP A 123 2.90 -6.58 -7.79
N LYS A 124 3.02 -7.78 -7.20
CA LYS A 124 3.88 -8.85 -7.71
C LYS A 124 3.24 -9.61 -8.85
N ASP A 125 1.96 -9.98 -8.69
CA ASP A 125 1.26 -10.90 -9.59
C ASP A 125 0.58 -10.18 -10.76
N TYR A 126 0.08 -8.95 -10.54
CA TYR A 126 -0.72 -8.20 -11.51
C TYR A 126 -0.24 -6.73 -11.64
N PRO A 127 1.06 -6.46 -11.91
CA PRO A 127 1.60 -5.10 -11.89
C PRO A 127 0.91 -4.14 -12.86
N GLN A 128 0.49 -4.60 -14.04
CA GLN A 128 -0.19 -3.75 -15.02
C GLN A 128 -1.60 -3.36 -14.55
N LEU A 129 -2.32 -4.29 -13.95
CA LEU A 129 -3.63 -4.03 -13.37
C LEU A 129 -3.52 -3.05 -12.20
N MET A 130 -2.50 -3.22 -11.34
CA MET A 130 -2.25 -2.29 -10.24
C MET A 130 -1.93 -0.88 -10.76
N LYS A 131 -1.06 -0.73 -11.76
CA LYS A 131 -0.77 0.58 -12.39
C LYS A 131 -2.04 1.27 -12.86
N GLN A 132 -2.91 0.56 -13.59
CA GLN A 132 -4.16 1.10 -14.11
C GLN A 132 -5.11 1.54 -12.99
N ASN A 133 -5.26 0.71 -11.94
CA ASN A 133 -6.15 1.03 -10.82
C ASN A 133 -5.60 2.19 -9.97
N MET A 134 -4.28 2.24 -9.73
CA MET A 134 -3.69 3.36 -8.99
C MET A 134 -3.88 4.67 -9.73
N LEU A 135 -3.69 4.70 -11.05
CA LEU A 135 -3.96 5.87 -11.88
C LEU A 135 -5.45 6.28 -11.85
N LYS A 136 -6.37 5.32 -11.83
CA LYS A 136 -7.80 5.60 -11.65
C LYS A 136 -8.10 6.17 -10.25
N TRP A 137 -7.45 5.64 -9.21
CA TRP A 137 -7.70 6.06 -7.83
C TRP A 137 -7.19 7.47 -7.52
N ILE A 138 -6.13 7.96 -8.16
CA ILE A 138 -5.69 9.36 -7.97
C ILE A 138 -6.70 10.38 -8.52
N GLU A 139 -7.58 9.96 -9.41
CA GLU A 139 -8.65 10.80 -9.96
C GLU A 139 -9.94 10.73 -9.12
N SER A 140 -9.97 9.93 -8.06
CA SER A 140 -11.15 9.78 -7.21
C SER A 140 -11.43 11.03 -6.38
N GLU A 141 -12.70 11.37 -6.19
CA GLU A 141 -13.12 12.40 -5.23
C GLU A 141 -12.83 11.98 -3.78
N ASP A 142 -12.79 10.66 -3.50
CA ASP A 142 -12.48 10.12 -2.18
C ASP A 142 -10.97 10.21 -1.89
N GLU A 143 -10.58 11.09 -0.95
CA GLU A 143 -9.17 11.26 -0.56
C GLU A 143 -8.55 9.97 -0.01
N ARG A 144 -9.35 9.05 0.55
CA ARG A 144 -8.86 7.76 1.05
C ARG A 144 -8.39 6.90 -0.11
N LYS A 145 -9.14 6.84 -1.22
CA LYS A 145 -8.70 6.12 -2.44
C LYS A 145 -7.46 6.77 -3.04
N ARG A 146 -7.39 8.12 -3.11
CA ARG A 146 -6.18 8.81 -3.57
C ARG A 146 -4.98 8.53 -2.67
N SER A 147 -5.16 8.51 -1.35
CA SER A 147 -4.10 8.16 -0.40
C SER A 147 -3.67 6.69 -0.53
N LEU A 148 -4.63 5.78 -0.70
CA LEU A 148 -4.38 4.35 -0.86
C LEU A 148 -3.61 4.02 -2.14
N SER A 149 -3.78 4.84 -3.20
CA SER A 149 -3.07 4.65 -4.48
C SER A 149 -1.54 4.66 -4.37
N PHE A 150 -1.00 5.15 -3.25
CA PHE A 150 0.45 5.12 -2.96
C PHE A 150 0.93 3.80 -2.37
N HIS A 151 0.01 2.91 -1.95
CA HIS A 151 0.42 1.68 -1.28
C HIS A 151 1.18 0.74 -2.24
N GLY A 152 2.34 0.29 -1.82
CA GLY A 152 3.21 -0.62 -2.59
C GLY A 152 4.05 0.06 -3.68
N LEU A 153 3.86 1.37 -3.98
CA LEU A 153 4.67 2.09 -4.98
C LEU A 153 6.15 2.16 -4.61
N GLU A 154 6.49 2.21 -3.33
CA GLU A 154 7.87 2.21 -2.86
C GLU A 154 8.61 0.96 -3.30
N ASN A 155 8.00 -0.21 -3.06
CA ASN A 155 8.57 -1.50 -3.44
C ASN A 155 8.57 -1.67 -4.98
N PHE A 156 7.57 -1.11 -5.65
CA PHE A 156 7.47 -1.18 -7.11
C PHE A 156 8.48 -0.27 -7.81
N SER A 157 8.93 0.81 -7.16
CA SER A 157 9.92 1.75 -7.71
C SER A 157 11.27 1.09 -8.05
N GLU A 158 11.63 0.00 -7.40
CA GLU A 158 12.83 -0.77 -7.75
C GLU A 158 12.75 -1.37 -9.17
N LYS A 159 11.53 -1.66 -9.64
CA LYS A 159 11.29 -2.24 -10.97
C LYS A 159 11.01 -1.18 -12.03
N ASP A 160 10.32 -0.11 -11.67
CA ASP A 160 9.88 0.92 -12.60
C ASP A 160 9.80 2.29 -11.91
N PRO A 161 10.95 2.93 -11.65
CA PRO A 161 11.01 4.25 -11.02
C PRO A 161 10.34 5.33 -11.88
N HIS A 162 10.41 5.22 -13.21
CA HIS A 162 9.79 6.18 -14.13
C HIS A 162 8.28 6.22 -13.96
N PHE A 163 7.61 5.05 -13.91
CA PHE A 163 6.17 5.00 -13.65
C PHE A 163 5.82 5.70 -12.33
N VAL A 164 6.58 5.43 -11.27
CA VAL A 164 6.28 6.01 -9.95
C VAL A 164 6.47 7.53 -9.95
N MET A 165 7.48 8.04 -10.66
CA MET A 165 7.68 9.50 -10.78
C MET A 165 6.62 10.16 -11.67
N GLU A 166 6.19 9.54 -12.76
CA GLU A 166 5.06 10.01 -13.57
C GLU A 166 3.75 10.00 -12.77
N PHE A 167 3.53 8.96 -11.97
CA PHE A 167 2.38 8.87 -11.07
C PHE A 167 2.38 10.03 -10.06
N ILE A 168 3.51 10.29 -9.39
CA ILE A 168 3.66 11.41 -8.46
C ILE A 168 3.41 12.74 -9.17
N THR A 169 3.93 12.91 -10.38
CA THR A 169 3.75 14.14 -11.18
C THR A 169 2.27 14.46 -11.40
N LYS A 170 1.42 13.45 -11.59
CA LYS A 170 -0.02 13.63 -11.80
C LYS A 170 -0.78 14.08 -10.55
N ILE A 171 -0.28 13.73 -9.35
CA ILE A 171 -0.98 13.97 -8.08
C ILE A 171 -0.24 14.94 -7.14
N ILE A 172 0.90 15.49 -7.56
CA ILE A 172 1.79 16.31 -6.71
C ILE A 172 1.07 17.53 -6.10
N ASP A 173 0.04 18.05 -6.76
CA ASP A 173 -0.70 19.23 -6.37
C ASP A 173 -2.01 18.92 -5.60
N ASP A 174 -2.20 17.66 -5.16
CA ASP A 174 -3.36 17.27 -4.36
C ASP A 174 -3.54 18.17 -3.12
N GLU A 175 -4.78 18.52 -2.80
CA GLU A 175 -5.08 19.42 -1.68
C GLU A 175 -5.13 18.73 -0.33
N SER A 176 -5.34 17.41 -0.32
CA SER A 176 -5.41 16.63 0.91
C SER A 176 -4.06 16.53 1.61
N LEU A 177 -4.04 16.84 2.90
CA LEU A 177 -2.84 16.69 3.74
C LEU A 177 -2.40 15.22 3.85
N GLU A 178 -3.32 14.27 3.82
CA GLU A 178 -3.01 12.84 3.88
C GLU A 178 -2.31 12.39 2.58
N VAL A 179 -2.82 12.82 1.44
CA VAL A 179 -2.18 12.55 0.13
C VAL A 179 -0.79 13.20 0.08
N GLN A 180 -0.65 14.46 0.51
CA GLN A 180 0.64 15.16 0.58
C GLN A 180 1.67 14.45 1.46
N LYS A 181 1.25 13.84 2.57
CA LYS A 181 2.12 13.01 3.41
C LYS A 181 2.60 11.77 2.66
N LYS A 182 1.71 11.12 1.88
CA LYS A 182 2.05 9.95 1.07
C LYS A 182 3.02 10.32 -0.04
N ILE A 183 2.78 11.41 -0.78
CA ILE A 183 3.71 11.95 -1.79
C ILE A 183 5.09 12.17 -1.17
N THR A 184 5.15 12.90 -0.04
CA THR A 184 6.42 13.18 0.65
C THR A 184 7.14 11.89 1.06
N HIS A 185 6.41 10.93 1.62
CA HIS A 185 6.99 9.66 2.05
C HIS A 185 7.55 8.88 0.87
N THR A 186 6.77 8.70 -0.18
CA THR A 186 7.16 7.97 -1.38
C THR A 186 8.36 8.62 -2.07
N LEU A 187 8.37 9.95 -2.24
CA LEU A 187 9.52 10.67 -2.79
C LEU A 187 10.82 10.42 -2.00
N ILE A 188 10.74 10.42 -0.66
CA ILE A 188 11.89 10.15 0.19
C ILE A 188 12.42 8.73 0.01
N GLN A 189 11.53 7.74 -0.03
CA GLN A 189 11.93 6.35 -0.16
C GLN A 189 12.57 6.08 -1.53
N ILE A 190 11.93 6.54 -2.61
CA ILE A 190 12.46 6.33 -3.97
C ILE A 190 13.79 7.09 -4.16
N ALA A 191 13.91 8.33 -3.67
CA ALA A 191 15.14 9.08 -3.79
C ALA A 191 16.32 8.46 -3.04
N ARG A 192 16.07 7.66 -2.00
CA ARG A 192 17.13 6.90 -1.31
C ARG A 192 17.64 5.72 -2.12
N THR A 193 16.78 5.07 -2.86
CA THR A 193 17.11 3.86 -3.62
C THR A 193 17.46 4.16 -5.07
N GLN A 194 16.85 5.19 -5.68
CA GLN A 194 16.92 5.54 -7.09
C GLN A 194 17.18 7.06 -7.30
N PRO A 195 18.19 7.67 -6.65
CA PRO A 195 18.39 9.12 -6.68
C PRO A 195 18.63 9.66 -8.10
N ALA A 196 19.34 8.92 -8.95
CA ALA A 196 19.63 9.31 -10.31
C ALA A 196 18.37 9.48 -11.17
N GLU A 197 17.37 8.64 -10.93
CA GLU A 197 16.09 8.67 -11.64
C GLU A 197 15.16 9.75 -11.09
N VAL A 198 15.16 9.97 -9.77
CA VAL A 198 14.21 10.85 -9.08
C VAL A 198 14.55 12.33 -9.21
N TYR A 199 15.82 12.71 -9.04
CA TYR A 199 16.19 14.13 -8.97
C TYR A 199 15.93 14.93 -10.24
N PRO A 200 16.09 14.39 -11.46
CA PRO A 200 15.66 15.10 -12.68
C PRO A 200 14.15 15.43 -12.68
N TYR A 201 13.29 14.50 -12.28
CA TYR A 201 11.86 14.76 -12.15
C TYR A 201 11.54 15.83 -11.12
N VAL A 202 12.19 15.77 -9.94
CA VAL A 202 12.02 16.79 -8.89
C VAL A 202 12.46 18.16 -9.36
N GLN A 203 13.54 18.27 -10.12
CA GLN A 203 14.00 19.52 -10.73
C GLN A 203 12.96 20.09 -11.71
N GLU A 204 12.42 19.24 -12.60
CA GLU A 204 11.35 19.66 -13.54
C GLU A 204 10.12 20.13 -12.78
N LEU A 205 9.67 19.39 -11.77
CA LEU A 205 8.52 19.75 -10.94
C LEU A 205 8.69 21.08 -10.20
N LEU A 206 9.93 21.51 -9.92
CA LEU A 206 10.20 22.80 -9.29
C LEU A 206 10.11 23.99 -10.25
N LYS A 207 10.36 23.81 -11.54
CA LYS A 207 10.51 24.93 -12.49
C LYS A 207 9.27 25.82 -12.56
N ASP A 208 8.10 25.24 -12.57
CA ASP A 208 6.80 25.91 -12.62
C ASP A 208 5.97 25.81 -11.33
N ALA A 209 6.55 25.21 -10.27
CA ALA A 209 5.88 24.91 -9.02
C ALA A 209 5.20 26.14 -8.38
N ASP A 210 3.98 25.96 -7.89
CA ASP A 210 3.35 26.89 -6.98
C ASP A 210 3.90 26.77 -5.55
N ALA A 211 3.36 27.53 -4.62
CA ALA A 211 3.83 27.52 -3.21
C ALA A 211 3.58 26.16 -2.53
N ARG A 212 2.52 25.44 -2.89
CA ARG A 212 2.17 24.12 -2.32
C ARG A 212 3.16 23.07 -2.78
N ARG A 213 3.39 22.96 -4.10
CA ARG A 213 4.36 22.03 -4.68
C ARG A 213 5.77 22.29 -4.17
N VAL A 214 6.20 23.56 -4.10
CA VAL A 214 7.49 23.95 -3.49
C VAL A 214 7.58 23.45 -2.05
N LYS A 215 6.52 23.58 -1.25
CA LYS A 215 6.49 23.10 0.14
C LYS A 215 6.63 21.58 0.22
N THR A 216 5.90 20.82 -0.60
CA THR A 216 5.96 19.35 -0.62
C THR A 216 7.36 18.86 -0.98
N ILE A 217 7.94 19.42 -2.06
CA ILE A 217 9.31 19.09 -2.47
C ILE A 217 10.33 19.52 -1.39
N TRP A 218 10.16 20.72 -0.82
CA TRP A 218 11.03 21.18 0.27
C TRP A 218 11.05 20.22 1.46
N VAL A 219 9.87 19.74 1.91
CA VAL A 219 9.78 18.80 3.04
C VAL A 219 10.51 17.50 2.73
N SER A 220 10.33 16.97 1.52
CA SER A 220 11.00 15.74 1.07
C SER A 220 12.51 15.90 0.99
N MET A 221 12.98 16.91 0.26
CA MET A 221 14.41 17.16 0.05
C MET A 221 15.12 17.57 1.33
N LYS A 222 14.49 18.34 2.22
CA LYS A 222 15.02 18.67 3.54
C LYS A 222 15.27 17.41 4.39
N LYS A 223 14.35 16.44 4.38
CA LYS A 223 14.54 15.18 5.10
C LYS A 223 15.70 14.37 4.52
N LEU A 224 15.82 14.32 3.19
CA LEU A 224 16.95 13.66 2.52
C LEU A 224 18.28 14.35 2.87
N ALA A 225 18.35 15.68 2.78
CA ALA A 225 19.55 16.46 3.15
C ALA A 225 19.94 16.26 4.63
N ASN A 226 18.98 16.22 5.55
CA ASN A 226 19.24 15.94 6.96
C ASN A 226 19.73 14.51 7.21
N SER A 227 19.27 13.53 6.44
CA SER A 227 19.75 12.14 6.59
C SER A 227 21.24 12.01 6.27
N LEU A 228 21.79 12.87 5.39
CA LEU A 228 23.22 12.88 5.10
C LEU A 228 24.08 13.25 6.31
N LYS A 229 23.55 14.03 7.27
CA LYS A 229 24.27 14.40 8.51
C LYS A 229 24.38 13.25 9.50
N SER A 230 23.38 12.38 9.53
CA SER A 230 23.33 11.22 10.46
C SER A 230 24.02 9.98 9.91
N THR A 231 24.49 10.03 8.68
CA THR A 231 25.08 8.89 7.98
C THR A 231 26.53 8.68 8.47
N ASN A 232 26.89 7.48 8.88
CA ASN A 232 28.25 7.12 9.28
C ASN A 232 29.23 7.30 8.11
N SER A 233 30.51 7.50 8.40
CA SER A 233 31.53 7.79 7.39
C SER A 233 31.63 6.79 6.22
N LYS A 234 31.23 5.53 6.43
CA LYS A 234 31.17 4.50 5.38
C LYS A 234 30.00 4.70 4.39
N ASP A 235 28.90 5.25 4.87
CA ASP A 235 27.70 5.46 4.05
C ASP A 235 27.73 6.81 3.33
N LYS A 236 28.63 7.73 3.72
CA LYS A 236 28.83 9.02 3.03
C LYS A 236 29.31 8.89 1.58
N ASN A 237 29.91 7.76 1.24
CA ASN A 237 30.33 7.43 -0.12
C ASN A 237 29.29 6.58 -0.88
N SER A 238 28.10 6.41 -0.33
CA SER A 238 27.01 5.75 -1.07
C SER A 238 26.58 6.59 -2.27
N ASP A 239 26.12 5.94 -3.32
CA ASP A 239 25.60 6.60 -4.52
C ASP A 239 24.51 7.63 -4.17
N PHE A 240 23.64 7.30 -3.21
CA PHE A 240 22.64 8.21 -2.69
C PHE A 240 23.26 9.50 -2.14
N ALA A 241 24.28 9.41 -1.29
CA ALA A 241 24.90 10.58 -0.67
C ALA A 241 25.61 11.45 -1.70
N LEU A 242 26.42 10.85 -2.57
CA LEU A 242 27.16 11.55 -3.61
C LEU A 242 26.22 12.25 -4.61
N LEU A 243 25.21 11.54 -5.10
CA LEU A 243 24.24 12.10 -6.04
C LEU A 243 23.41 13.21 -5.40
N THR A 244 22.97 13.04 -4.14
CA THR A 244 22.21 14.09 -3.44
C THR A 244 23.05 15.36 -3.25
N ILE A 245 24.32 15.24 -2.84
CA ILE A 245 25.22 16.38 -2.65
C ILE A 245 25.47 17.09 -3.99
N ASN A 246 25.76 16.34 -5.05
CA ASN A 246 26.02 16.91 -6.36
C ASN A 246 24.78 17.60 -6.93
N THR A 247 23.62 16.96 -6.87
CA THR A 247 22.34 17.56 -7.29
C THR A 247 22.06 18.88 -6.57
N ILE A 248 22.26 18.94 -5.25
CA ILE A 248 22.06 20.18 -4.48
C ILE A 248 23.04 21.27 -4.95
N LYS A 249 24.29 20.92 -5.25
CA LYS A 249 25.29 21.87 -5.77
C LYS A 249 24.92 22.38 -7.17
N ASP A 250 24.45 21.49 -8.05
CA ASP A 250 24.04 21.82 -9.41
C ASP A 250 22.81 22.74 -9.39
N TRP A 251 21.84 22.47 -8.54
CA TRP A 251 20.65 23.32 -8.37
C TRP A 251 20.96 24.73 -7.92
N ARG A 252 22.06 24.97 -7.17
CA ARG A 252 22.51 26.31 -6.79
C ARG A 252 22.96 27.14 -7.99
N SER A 253 23.35 26.49 -9.07
CA SER A 253 23.78 27.16 -10.32
C SER A 253 22.68 27.13 -11.39
N ASP A 254 21.47 26.61 -11.06
CA ASP A 254 20.38 26.53 -12.02
C ASP A 254 19.86 27.93 -12.41
N LYS A 255 19.52 28.09 -13.70
CA LYS A 255 18.95 29.33 -14.24
C LYS A 255 17.53 29.58 -13.75
N ASN A 256 16.79 28.53 -13.39
CA ASN A 256 15.44 28.65 -12.84
C ASN A 256 15.51 29.10 -11.38
N LYS A 257 14.89 30.23 -11.08
CA LYS A 257 14.92 30.86 -9.75
C LYS A 257 14.43 29.95 -8.62
N LYS A 258 13.41 29.12 -8.87
CA LYS A 258 12.84 28.22 -7.83
C LYS A 258 13.78 27.07 -7.54
N VAL A 259 14.40 26.48 -8.56
CA VAL A 259 15.43 25.44 -8.41
C VAL A 259 16.64 26.00 -7.68
N HIS A 260 17.14 27.18 -8.10
CA HIS A 260 18.27 27.87 -7.45
C HIS A 260 18.01 28.12 -5.96
N ILE A 261 16.87 28.70 -5.60
CA ILE A 261 16.51 28.96 -4.20
C ILE A 261 16.42 27.65 -3.39
N MET A 262 15.88 26.58 -3.99
CA MET A 262 15.83 25.27 -3.34
C MET A 262 17.24 24.72 -3.10
N GLY A 263 18.11 24.79 -4.10
CA GLY A 263 19.51 24.40 -4.00
C GLY A 263 20.26 25.16 -2.89
N ASP A 264 20.10 26.48 -2.81
CA ASP A 264 20.75 27.28 -1.76
C ASP A 264 20.26 26.89 -0.35
N LYS A 265 18.96 26.74 -0.16
CA LYS A 265 18.39 26.33 1.14
C LYS A 265 18.89 24.95 1.56
N LEU A 266 18.94 23.99 0.65
CA LEU A 266 19.41 22.63 0.91
C LEU A 266 20.92 22.60 1.16
N TYR A 267 21.69 23.38 0.39
CA TYR A 267 23.12 23.48 0.60
C TYR A 267 23.47 24.00 1.99
N TYR A 268 22.69 24.95 2.53
CA TYR A 268 22.88 25.41 3.89
C TYR A 268 22.75 24.31 4.94
N ILE A 269 21.96 23.27 4.64
CA ILE A 269 21.82 22.10 5.50
C ILE A 269 23.05 21.20 5.42
N ILE A 270 23.59 20.98 4.20
CA ILE A 270 24.68 20.01 3.98
C ILE A 270 26.10 20.59 4.01
N LYS A 271 26.28 21.91 4.04
CA LYS A 271 27.62 22.55 3.92
C LYS A 271 28.64 22.12 4.97
N ASN A 272 28.19 21.54 6.08
CA ASN A 272 29.05 21.06 7.17
C ASN A 272 28.97 19.53 7.29
N THR A 273 28.51 18.82 6.26
CA THR A 273 28.42 17.36 6.20
C THR A 273 29.61 16.81 5.45
#